data_6b03453f1f55a8428d63717be12def8e
#
_entry.id   6b03453f1f55a8428d63717be12def8e
#
_cell.length_a   1.000
_cell.length_b   1.000
_cell.length_c   1.000
_cell.angle_alpha   90.00
_cell.angle_beta   90.00
_cell.angle_gamma   90.00
#
_symmetry.space_group_name_H-M   'P 1'
#
loop_
_entity.id
_entity.type
_entity.pdbx_description
1 polymer ?
#
loop_
_entity_poly.entity_id
_entity_poly.type
_entity_poly.pdbx_seq_one_letter_code
_entity_poly.pdbx_strand_id
1 'polypeptide(L)'
;ASHGRFKGIAPMSQIISVKVLDSNGNGNIENVIKGTKWIINNKDIYNIKIVNISFGTTHNPSNTSELIKNVENMWNEGIIVVAAAGNSGPKSHSITAPGTSRLVITVGSIDDKTFNSGRGPTLDGILKPELVVTGSNITACSNKKNGYSTKSGTSMSAPIVSGAIARVLNNHDYTPDEIRQRLKKCCHKVNLATNQQGWGHLDIIQFIKGP
;
A
#
# COMPACT_ATOMS: atom_id res chain seq x y z
N ALA A 1 7.37 14.01 5.86
CA ALA A 1 7.12 13.37 7.16
C ALA A 1 6.89 14.43 8.24
N SER A 2 5.98 14.16 9.21
CA SER A 2 5.68 15.12 10.27
C SER A 2 6.72 15.07 11.39
N HIS A 3 7.00 16.21 11.98
CA HIS A 3 7.82 16.34 13.19
C HIS A 3 6.90 16.64 14.39
N GLY A 4 7.29 16.22 15.59
CA GLY A 4 6.53 16.46 16.82
C GLY A 4 5.61 15.30 17.23
N ARG A 5 4.44 15.61 17.82
CA ARG A 5 3.54 14.64 18.48
C ARG A 5 3.10 13.49 17.56
N PHE A 6 2.94 13.73 16.26
CA PHE A 6 2.50 12.73 15.26
C PHE A 6 3.62 12.43 14.27
N LYS A 7 4.76 11.99 14.77
CA LYS A 7 5.92 11.62 13.98
C LYS A 7 5.59 10.38 13.12
N GLY A 8 5.84 10.48 11.81
CA GLY A 8 5.66 9.36 10.87
C GLY A 8 6.67 8.23 11.11
N ILE A 9 6.40 7.05 10.55
CA ILE A 9 7.27 5.86 10.67
C ILE A 9 8.65 6.11 10.06
N ALA A 10 8.72 6.82 8.92
CA ALA A 10 9.97 7.22 8.26
C ALA A 10 10.03 8.76 8.13
N PRO A 11 10.32 9.49 9.23
CA PRO A 11 10.21 10.94 9.25
C PRO A 11 11.23 11.67 8.37
N MET A 12 12.33 11.01 8.02
CA MET A 12 13.39 11.58 7.17
C MET A 12 13.21 11.25 5.68
N SER A 13 12.18 10.48 5.31
CA SER A 13 11.92 10.16 3.91
C SER A 13 11.48 11.38 3.13
N GLN A 14 12.02 11.53 1.93
CA GLN A 14 11.50 12.45 0.92
C GLN A 14 10.18 11.91 0.37
N ILE A 15 9.24 12.80 0.11
CA ILE A 15 7.91 12.45 -0.40
C ILE A 15 7.68 13.19 -1.71
N ILE A 16 7.39 12.43 -2.76
CA ILE A 16 6.96 12.94 -4.05
C ILE A 16 5.45 12.70 -4.15
N SER A 17 4.69 13.77 -4.30
CA SER A 17 3.25 13.69 -4.48
C SER A 17 2.88 13.69 -5.96
N VAL A 18 2.42 12.55 -6.46
CA VAL A 18 1.89 12.42 -7.82
C VAL A 18 0.37 12.52 -7.76
N LYS A 19 -0.16 13.71 -8.07
CA LYS A 19 -1.60 13.98 -7.97
C LYS A 19 -2.34 13.40 -9.17
N VAL A 20 -3.06 12.29 -8.95
CA VAL A 20 -3.88 11.60 -9.95
C VAL A 20 -5.39 11.67 -9.67
N LEU A 21 -5.77 12.22 -8.52
CA LEU A 21 -7.16 12.40 -8.11
C LEU A 21 -7.50 13.89 -8.02
N ASP A 22 -8.75 14.24 -8.24
CA ASP A 22 -9.28 15.60 -8.08
C ASP A 22 -9.47 16.00 -6.60
N SER A 23 -10.06 17.17 -6.35
CA SER A 23 -10.33 17.66 -4.99
C SER A 23 -11.37 16.84 -4.23
N ASN A 24 -12.19 16.08 -4.92
CA ASN A 24 -13.23 15.21 -4.34
C ASN A 24 -12.73 13.78 -4.10
N GLY A 25 -11.48 13.48 -4.51
CA GLY A 25 -10.91 12.14 -4.42
C GLY A 25 -11.27 11.23 -5.59
N ASN A 26 -11.88 11.76 -6.65
CA ASN A 26 -12.17 11.02 -7.87
C ASN A 26 -11.00 11.09 -8.84
N GLY A 27 -10.80 10.04 -9.61
CA GLY A 27 -9.79 9.99 -10.65
C GLY A 27 -10.23 9.16 -11.84
N ASN A 28 -9.65 9.43 -13.00
CA ASN A 28 -9.78 8.55 -14.14
C ASN A 28 -8.50 7.71 -14.30
N ILE A 29 -8.65 6.58 -14.95
CA ILE A 29 -7.56 5.63 -15.16
C ILE A 29 -6.41 6.22 -15.98
N GLU A 30 -6.70 7.09 -16.93
CA GLU A 30 -5.69 7.73 -17.78
C GLU A 30 -4.73 8.59 -16.96
N ASN A 31 -5.24 9.35 -16.00
CA ASN A 31 -4.40 10.17 -15.11
C ASN A 31 -3.53 9.29 -14.21
N VAL A 32 -4.06 8.16 -13.74
CA VAL A 32 -3.28 7.19 -12.96
C VAL A 32 -2.16 6.60 -13.82
N ILE A 33 -2.46 6.19 -15.05
CA ILE A 33 -1.47 5.65 -16.00
C ILE A 33 -0.41 6.70 -16.36
N LYS A 34 -0.79 7.95 -16.60
CA LYS A 34 0.17 9.04 -16.80
C LYS A 34 1.09 9.22 -15.57
N GLY A 35 0.51 9.14 -14.38
CA GLY A 35 1.26 9.21 -13.13
C GLY A 35 2.27 8.05 -12.98
N THR A 36 1.86 6.81 -13.26
CA THR A 36 2.76 5.65 -13.20
C THR A 36 3.89 5.72 -14.23
N LYS A 37 3.61 6.15 -15.45
CA LYS A 37 4.62 6.39 -16.48
C LYS A 37 5.61 7.49 -16.07
N TRP A 38 5.12 8.57 -15.48
CA TRP A 38 5.99 9.63 -14.98
C TRP A 38 6.93 9.11 -13.89
N ILE A 39 6.43 8.28 -12.96
CA ILE A 39 7.22 7.66 -11.90
C ILE A 39 8.36 6.83 -12.50
N ILE A 40 8.07 5.95 -13.46
CA ILE A 40 9.07 5.11 -14.12
C ILE A 40 10.14 5.95 -14.80
N ASN A 41 9.73 6.96 -15.57
CA ASN A 41 10.65 7.81 -16.34
C ASN A 41 11.54 8.70 -15.45
N ASN A 42 11.14 8.92 -14.20
CA ASN A 42 11.83 9.80 -13.28
C ASN A 42 12.43 9.07 -12.06
N LYS A 43 12.34 7.72 -12.01
CA LYS A 43 12.77 6.93 -10.85
C LYS A 43 14.23 7.18 -10.47
N ASP A 44 15.11 7.26 -11.46
CA ASP A 44 16.55 7.43 -11.23
C ASP A 44 16.88 8.89 -10.87
N ILE A 45 16.20 9.86 -11.49
CA ILE A 45 16.38 11.30 -11.21
C ILE A 45 16.03 11.62 -9.75
N TYR A 46 14.93 11.07 -9.26
CA TYR A 46 14.43 11.33 -7.90
C TYR A 46 14.70 10.19 -6.92
N ASN A 47 15.43 9.16 -7.33
CA ASN A 47 15.71 7.96 -6.54
C ASN A 47 14.43 7.35 -5.92
N ILE A 48 13.40 7.16 -6.76
CA ILE A 48 12.10 6.65 -6.32
C ILE A 48 12.22 5.14 -6.07
N LYS A 49 12.13 4.74 -4.81
CA LYS A 49 12.24 3.34 -4.37
C LYS A 49 10.89 2.71 -4.04
N ILE A 50 9.91 3.51 -3.61
CA ILE A 50 8.63 3.02 -3.10
C ILE A 50 7.50 3.85 -3.70
N VAL A 51 6.45 3.17 -4.13
CA VAL A 51 5.18 3.79 -4.54
C VAL A 51 4.06 3.29 -3.63
N ASN A 52 3.37 4.22 -2.96
CA ASN A 52 2.19 3.92 -2.15
C ASN A 52 0.93 4.29 -2.92
N ILE A 53 0.02 3.33 -3.09
CA ILE A 53 -1.27 3.51 -3.77
C ILE A 53 -2.39 3.24 -2.78
N SER A 54 -2.97 4.32 -2.23
CA SER A 54 -4.06 4.25 -1.24
C SER A 54 -5.45 4.52 -1.83
N PHE A 55 -5.63 4.22 -3.10
CA PHE A 55 -6.91 4.21 -3.81
C PHE A 55 -7.09 2.91 -4.60
N GLY A 56 -8.29 2.65 -5.08
CA GLY A 56 -8.54 1.46 -5.87
C GLY A 56 -9.85 1.54 -6.65
N THR A 57 -10.01 0.61 -7.59
CA THR A 57 -11.21 0.47 -8.42
C THR A 57 -11.65 -0.98 -8.53
N THR A 58 -12.96 -1.19 -8.66
CA THR A 58 -13.60 -2.47 -9.01
C THR A 58 -14.24 -2.41 -10.39
N HIS A 59 -14.23 -1.22 -11.03
CA HIS A 59 -14.98 -0.94 -12.25
C HIS A 59 -14.15 -1.21 -13.50
N ASN A 60 -14.79 -1.72 -14.52
CA ASN A 60 -14.32 -1.96 -15.88
C ASN A 60 -13.05 -2.85 -15.98
N PRO A 61 -13.20 -4.12 -16.42
CA PRO A 61 -12.09 -5.09 -16.50
C PRO A 61 -10.90 -4.61 -17.36
N SER A 62 -11.14 -3.91 -18.47
CA SER A 62 -10.06 -3.41 -19.34
C SER A 62 -9.20 -2.34 -18.64
N ASN A 63 -9.83 -1.39 -17.96
CA ASN A 63 -9.14 -0.35 -17.19
C ASN A 63 -8.35 -0.95 -16.01
N THR A 64 -8.94 -1.94 -15.35
CA THR A 64 -8.30 -2.69 -14.27
C THR A 64 -7.06 -3.42 -14.76
N SER A 65 -7.12 -4.09 -15.92
CA SER A 65 -6.00 -4.79 -16.52
C SER A 65 -4.85 -3.85 -16.89
N GLU A 66 -5.14 -2.68 -17.42
CA GLU A 66 -4.12 -1.69 -17.75
C GLU A 66 -3.44 -1.12 -16.49
N LEU A 67 -4.20 -0.82 -15.46
CA LEU A 67 -3.65 -0.40 -14.16
C LEU A 67 -2.74 -1.47 -13.56
N ILE A 68 -3.16 -2.74 -13.59
CA ILE A 68 -2.35 -3.86 -13.10
C ILE A 68 -1.03 -3.96 -13.88
N LYS A 69 -1.06 -3.92 -15.21
CA LYS A 69 0.16 -3.93 -16.04
C LYS A 69 1.12 -2.79 -15.68
N ASN A 70 0.61 -1.60 -15.43
CA ASN A 70 1.45 -0.45 -15.08
C ASN A 70 2.11 -0.61 -13.69
N VAL A 71 1.40 -1.11 -12.68
CA VAL A 71 2.01 -1.34 -11.37
C VAL A 71 2.99 -2.52 -11.37
N GLU A 72 2.74 -3.55 -12.17
CA GLU A 72 3.67 -4.66 -12.38
C GLU A 72 4.93 -4.21 -13.12
N ASN A 73 4.79 -3.30 -14.10
CA ASN A 73 5.94 -2.70 -14.75
C ASN A 73 6.81 -1.90 -13.76
N MET A 74 6.19 -1.09 -12.86
CA MET A 74 6.95 -0.42 -11.80
C MET A 74 7.72 -1.42 -10.92
N TRP A 75 7.11 -2.55 -10.57
CA TRP A 75 7.77 -3.61 -9.80
C TRP A 75 8.97 -4.20 -10.53
N ASN A 76 8.81 -4.53 -11.81
CA ASN A 76 9.88 -5.05 -12.66
C ASN A 76 11.02 -4.05 -12.88
N GLU A 77 10.71 -2.75 -12.81
CA GLU A 77 11.69 -1.66 -12.84
C GLU A 77 12.37 -1.41 -11.48
N GLY A 78 12.16 -2.28 -10.50
CA GLY A 78 12.81 -2.22 -9.19
C GLY A 78 12.12 -1.30 -8.18
N ILE A 79 10.92 -0.82 -8.46
CA ILE A 79 10.14 0.02 -7.54
C ILE A 79 9.23 -0.85 -6.68
N ILE A 80 9.31 -0.74 -5.37
CA ILE A 80 8.44 -1.45 -4.44
C ILE A 80 7.05 -0.80 -4.46
N VAL A 81 6.03 -1.52 -4.90
CA VAL A 81 4.66 -1.02 -4.95
C VAL A 81 3.85 -1.58 -3.79
N VAL A 82 3.29 -0.69 -2.98
CA VAL A 82 2.42 -1.01 -1.86
C VAL A 82 1.02 -0.47 -2.15
N ALA A 83 0.01 -1.33 -2.13
CA ALA A 83 -1.37 -0.97 -2.43
C ALA A 83 -2.31 -1.29 -1.27
N ALA A 84 -3.33 -0.46 -1.07
CA ALA A 84 -4.43 -0.75 -0.16
C ALA A 84 -5.29 -1.90 -0.69
N ALA A 85 -5.78 -2.76 0.20
CA ALA A 85 -6.70 -3.85 -0.16
C ALA A 85 -8.08 -3.36 -0.62
N GLY A 86 -8.42 -2.10 -0.29
CA GLY A 86 -9.76 -1.55 -0.47
C GLY A 86 -10.65 -1.76 0.75
N ASN A 87 -11.81 -1.12 0.74
CA ASN A 87 -12.75 -1.11 1.86
C ASN A 87 -14.13 -1.71 1.47
N SER A 88 -14.13 -2.62 0.49
CA SER A 88 -15.35 -3.26 -0.06
C SER A 88 -15.65 -4.65 0.53
N GLY A 89 -14.97 -5.04 1.61
CA GLY A 89 -15.27 -6.25 2.37
C GLY A 89 -16.68 -6.20 3.01
N PRO A 90 -17.08 -7.17 3.80
CA PRO A 90 -16.34 -8.36 4.25
C PRO A 90 -16.43 -9.57 3.30
N LYS A 91 -17.07 -9.47 2.16
CA LYS A 91 -17.22 -10.58 1.21
C LYS A 91 -15.87 -10.94 0.59
N SER A 92 -15.69 -12.22 0.23
CA SER A 92 -14.58 -12.65 -0.62
C SER A 92 -14.60 -11.92 -1.96
N HIS A 93 -13.46 -11.90 -2.64
CA HIS A 93 -13.28 -11.21 -3.93
C HIS A 93 -13.52 -9.70 -3.88
N SER A 94 -13.27 -9.07 -2.72
CA SER A 94 -13.49 -7.63 -2.51
C SER A 94 -12.20 -6.81 -2.50
N ILE A 95 -11.05 -7.42 -2.87
CA ILE A 95 -9.82 -6.68 -3.12
C ILE A 95 -9.99 -5.80 -4.34
N THR A 96 -9.59 -4.53 -4.23
CA THR A 96 -9.68 -3.57 -5.33
C THR A 96 -8.35 -3.49 -6.10
N ALA A 97 -8.40 -3.29 -7.42
CA ALA A 97 -7.20 -3.03 -8.20
C ALA A 97 -6.59 -1.65 -7.83
N PRO A 98 -5.25 -1.52 -7.75
CA PRO A 98 -4.23 -2.46 -8.20
C PRO A 98 -3.84 -3.54 -7.19
N GLY A 99 -4.45 -3.59 -6.00
CA GLY A 99 -4.15 -4.60 -4.98
C GLY A 99 -4.41 -6.05 -5.42
N THR A 100 -5.09 -6.28 -6.54
CA THR A 100 -5.30 -7.60 -7.13
C THR A 100 -4.08 -8.13 -7.90
N SER A 101 -3.08 -7.31 -8.20
CA SER A 101 -1.85 -7.74 -8.89
C SER A 101 -1.06 -8.77 -8.07
N ARG A 102 -0.46 -9.76 -8.76
CA ARG A 102 0.41 -10.78 -8.14
C ARG A 102 1.68 -10.18 -7.53
N LEU A 103 2.21 -9.13 -8.13
CA LEU A 103 3.51 -8.58 -7.77
C LEU A 103 3.45 -7.57 -6.62
N VAL A 104 2.41 -6.73 -6.54
CA VAL A 104 2.36 -5.67 -5.53
C VAL A 104 2.10 -6.19 -4.12
N ILE A 105 2.58 -5.46 -3.12
CA ILE A 105 2.31 -5.74 -1.71
C ILE A 105 0.96 -5.13 -1.36
N THR A 106 -0.06 -5.96 -1.21
CA THR A 106 -1.41 -5.52 -0.85
C THR A 106 -1.61 -5.59 0.65
N VAL A 107 -2.02 -4.48 1.23
CA VAL A 107 -2.13 -4.29 2.67
C VAL A 107 -3.59 -4.18 3.09
N GLY A 108 -4.03 -5.10 3.94
CA GLY A 108 -5.31 -5.07 4.62
C GLY A 108 -5.23 -4.41 6.01
N SER A 109 -6.36 -4.36 6.70
CA SER A 109 -6.42 -3.88 8.08
C SER A 109 -6.76 -5.00 9.05
N ILE A 110 -6.06 -5.01 10.20
CA ILE A 110 -6.30 -5.97 11.29
C ILE A 110 -7.50 -5.56 12.16
N ASP A 111 -7.81 -4.26 12.20
CA ASP A 111 -8.77 -3.62 13.09
C ASP A 111 -9.93 -2.96 12.31
N ASP A 112 -10.51 -3.70 11.37
CA ASP A 112 -11.52 -3.22 10.42
C ASP A 112 -12.96 -3.16 10.97
N LYS A 113 -13.14 -2.93 12.27
CA LYS A 113 -14.47 -2.87 12.92
C LYS A 113 -15.35 -1.71 12.45
N THR A 114 -14.74 -0.61 12.02
CA THR A 114 -15.44 0.61 11.57
C THR A 114 -15.53 0.75 10.05
N PHE A 115 -14.91 -0.18 9.32
CA PHE A 115 -14.94 -0.29 7.86
C PHE A 115 -14.62 -1.75 7.50
N ASN A 116 -14.87 -2.15 6.27
CA ASN A 116 -14.66 -3.53 5.85
C ASN A 116 -13.44 -3.65 4.94
N SER A 117 -12.29 -4.05 5.51
CA SER A 117 -11.09 -4.35 4.73
C SER A 117 -11.39 -5.33 3.59
N GLY A 118 -10.82 -5.08 2.41
CA GLY A 118 -10.93 -5.99 1.27
C GLY A 118 -10.40 -7.37 1.60
N ARG A 119 -11.08 -8.41 1.12
CA ARG A 119 -10.77 -9.83 1.37
C ARG A 119 -10.60 -10.59 0.08
N GLY A 120 -9.59 -11.43 0.07
CA GLY A 120 -9.32 -12.35 -1.02
C GLY A 120 -10.19 -13.62 -1.01
N PRO A 121 -9.85 -14.59 -1.88
CA PRO A 121 -8.90 -14.43 -2.97
C PRO A 121 -9.38 -13.43 -4.02
N THR A 122 -8.52 -13.07 -4.98
CA THR A 122 -8.96 -12.35 -6.19
C THR A 122 -9.83 -13.28 -7.06
N LEU A 123 -10.48 -12.73 -8.08
CA LEU A 123 -11.26 -13.54 -9.02
C LEU A 123 -10.40 -14.59 -9.74
N ASP A 124 -9.11 -14.31 -9.93
CA ASP A 124 -8.12 -15.22 -10.51
C ASP A 124 -7.50 -16.19 -9.47
N GLY A 125 -8.07 -16.28 -8.27
CA GLY A 125 -7.64 -17.22 -7.23
C GLY A 125 -6.35 -16.81 -6.49
N ILE A 126 -5.85 -15.57 -6.64
CA ILE A 126 -4.66 -15.10 -5.96
C ILE A 126 -5.01 -14.80 -4.50
N LEU A 127 -4.24 -15.34 -3.57
CA LEU A 127 -4.36 -15.00 -2.15
C LEU A 127 -3.94 -13.55 -1.90
N LYS A 128 -4.88 -12.76 -1.40
CA LYS A 128 -4.72 -11.35 -1.02
C LYS A 128 -5.55 -11.07 0.27
N PRO A 129 -5.21 -10.05 1.06
CA PRO A 129 -4.01 -9.23 0.98
C PRO A 129 -2.73 -10.04 1.30
N GLU A 130 -1.53 -9.50 1.08
CA GLU A 130 -0.29 -10.12 1.52
C GLU A 130 -0.22 -10.15 3.04
N LEU A 131 -0.54 -9.04 3.70
CA LEU A 131 -0.43 -8.87 5.13
C LEU A 131 -1.45 -7.85 5.66
N VAL A 132 -1.58 -7.76 6.97
CA VAL A 132 -2.39 -6.75 7.65
C VAL A 132 -1.57 -5.96 8.65
N VAL A 133 -1.94 -4.70 8.82
CA VAL A 133 -1.50 -3.81 9.92
C VAL A 133 -2.70 -3.00 10.41
N THR A 134 -2.54 -2.20 11.47
CA THR A 134 -3.60 -1.29 11.92
C THR A 134 -4.02 -0.32 10.80
N GLY A 135 -5.29 -0.01 10.74
CA GLY A 135 -5.86 0.95 9.79
C GLY A 135 -6.97 1.80 10.39
N SER A 136 -7.31 1.59 11.68
CA SER A 136 -8.35 2.33 12.37
C SER A 136 -7.77 3.47 13.20
N ASN A 137 -8.47 4.61 13.17
CA ASN A 137 -8.14 5.79 14.00
C ASN A 137 -6.70 6.30 13.82
N ILE A 138 -6.19 6.26 12.61
CA ILE A 138 -4.85 6.75 12.28
C ILE A 138 -4.87 8.27 12.13
N THR A 139 -4.11 8.95 12.96
CA THR A 139 -3.93 10.41 12.90
C THR A 139 -2.70 10.75 12.04
N ALA A 140 -2.92 11.52 11.00
CA ALA A 140 -1.88 11.95 10.06
C ALA A 140 -2.12 13.38 9.58
N CYS A 141 -1.18 13.94 8.83
CA CYS A 141 -1.31 15.26 8.22
C CYS A 141 -2.57 15.35 7.36
N SER A 142 -3.31 16.41 7.50
CA SER A 142 -4.48 16.70 6.65
C SER A 142 -4.08 17.59 5.47
N ASN A 143 -4.97 17.71 4.50
CA ASN A 143 -4.83 18.68 3.39
C ASN A 143 -5.14 20.13 3.82
N LYS A 144 -5.54 20.35 5.06
CA LYS A 144 -5.70 21.68 5.64
C LYS A 144 -4.34 22.19 6.15
N LYS A 145 -4.05 23.48 5.96
CA LYS A 145 -2.79 24.08 6.39
C LYS A 145 -2.54 23.82 7.89
N ASN A 146 -1.37 23.25 8.19
CA ASN A 146 -0.90 22.94 9.56
C ASN A 146 -1.87 22.06 10.39
N GLY A 147 -2.67 21.22 9.75
CA GLY A 147 -3.68 20.39 10.40
C GLY A 147 -3.35 18.90 10.41
N TYR A 148 -4.02 18.20 11.31
CA TYR A 148 -4.06 16.75 11.39
C TYR A 148 -5.50 16.27 11.29
N SER A 149 -5.69 15.05 10.81
CA SER A 149 -7.00 14.40 10.78
C SER A 149 -6.85 12.93 11.13
N THR A 150 -7.85 12.38 11.79
CA THR A 150 -7.94 10.95 12.11
C THR A 150 -8.86 10.28 11.11
N LYS A 151 -8.37 9.22 10.47
CA LYS A 151 -9.11 8.45 9.46
C LYS A 151 -8.94 6.96 9.71
N SER A 152 -9.87 6.18 9.16
CA SER A 152 -9.84 4.71 9.17
C SER A 152 -9.98 4.18 7.75
N GLY A 153 -9.31 3.07 7.44
CA GLY A 153 -9.34 2.42 6.14
C GLY A 153 -8.00 1.78 5.77
N THR A 154 -8.01 0.87 4.83
CA THR A 154 -6.79 0.26 4.28
C THR A 154 -5.86 1.29 3.61
N SER A 155 -6.40 2.44 3.21
CA SER A 155 -5.64 3.61 2.77
C SER A 155 -4.71 4.18 3.85
N MET A 156 -4.97 3.89 5.13
CA MET A 156 -4.12 4.23 6.28
C MET A 156 -3.14 3.13 6.61
N SER A 157 -3.52 1.86 6.35
CA SER A 157 -2.64 0.70 6.56
C SER A 157 -1.48 0.66 5.56
N ALA A 158 -1.73 0.90 4.29
CA ALA A 158 -0.70 0.85 3.24
C ALA A 158 0.51 1.78 3.51
N PRO A 159 0.34 3.07 3.86
CA PRO A 159 1.48 3.95 4.14
C PRO A 159 2.27 3.58 5.40
N ILE A 160 1.69 2.84 6.35
CA ILE A 160 2.43 2.30 7.50
C ILE A 160 3.48 1.29 7.00
N VAL A 161 3.09 0.40 6.11
CA VAL A 161 4.00 -0.58 5.50
C VAL A 161 5.04 0.11 4.61
N SER A 162 4.62 1.08 3.79
CA SER A 162 5.55 1.88 2.97
C SER A 162 6.59 2.60 3.81
N GLY A 163 6.19 3.18 4.94
CA GLY A 163 7.10 3.82 5.89
C GLY A 163 8.07 2.83 6.55
N ALA A 164 7.61 1.63 6.91
CA ALA A 164 8.47 0.57 7.44
C ALA A 164 9.51 0.13 6.41
N ILE A 165 9.11 -0.05 5.15
CA ILE A 165 10.00 -0.37 4.04
C ILE A 165 11.04 0.74 3.85
N ALA A 166 10.63 2.00 3.85
CA ALA A 166 11.53 3.14 3.70
C ALA A 166 12.63 3.17 4.79
N ARG A 167 12.32 2.77 6.01
CA ARG A 167 13.33 2.64 7.07
C ARG A 167 14.34 1.54 6.82
N VAL A 168 13.91 0.42 6.26
CA VAL A 168 14.81 -0.70 5.93
C VAL A 168 15.73 -0.32 4.77
N LEU A 169 15.20 0.35 3.75
CA LEU A 169 15.98 0.80 2.58
C LEU A 169 16.98 1.92 2.90
N ASN A 170 16.87 2.59 4.04
CA ASN A 170 17.84 3.63 4.43
C ASN A 170 19.28 3.09 4.57
N ASN A 171 19.42 1.83 4.94
CA ASN A 171 20.71 1.22 5.24
C ASN A 171 21.08 0.08 4.27
N HIS A 172 20.19 -0.32 3.38
CA HIS A 172 20.35 -1.47 2.51
C HIS A 172 19.61 -1.27 1.19
N ASP A 173 20.24 -1.68 0.11
CA ASP A 173 19.57 -1.83 -1.18
C ASP A 173 18.95 -3.23 -1.25
N TYR A 174 17.60 -3.28 -1.26
CA TYR A 174 16.84 -4.50 -1.46
C TYR A 174 16.00 -4.38 -2.73
N THR A 175 15.92 -5.46 -3.47
CA THR A 175 14.95 -5.62 -4.56
C THR A 175 13.52 -5.71 -4.00
N PRO A 176 12.48 -5.45 -4.83
CA PRO A 176 11.10 -5.63 -4.43
C PRO A 176 10.80 -7.04 -3.89
N ASP A 177 11.38 -8.08 -4.51
CA ASP A 177 11.16 -9.47 -4.08
C ASP A 177 11.84 -9.78 -2.74
N GLU A 178 13.02 -9.27 -2.47
CA GLU A 178 13.69 -9.40 -1.18
C GLU A 178 12.89 -8.73 -0.06
N ILE A 179 12.36 -7.53 -0.30
CA ILE A 179 11.46 -6.85 0.64
C ILE A 179 10.20 -7.67 0.87
N ARG A 180 9.61 -8.23 -0.20
CA ARG A 180 8.42 -9.10 -0.10
C ARG A 180 8.69 -10.33 0.77
N GLN A 181 9.83 -11.00 0.58
CA GLN A 181 10.23 -12.15 1.40
C GLN A 181 10.49 -11.76 2.86
N ARG A 182 11.14 -10.63 3.09
CA ARG A 182 11.40 -10.10 4.43
C ARG A 182 10.10 -9.77 5.15
N LEU A 183 9.14 -9.11 4.50
CA LEU A 183 7.81 -8.85 5.05
C LEU A 183 7.12 -10.15 5.46
N LYS A 184 7.14 -11.16 4.58
CA LYS A 184 6.53 -12.47 4.86
C LYS A 184 7.13 -13.14 6.10
N LYS A 185 8.44 -13.09 6.28
CA LYS A 185 9.14 -13.66 7.45
C LYS A 185 8.81 -12.95 8.76
N CYS A 186 8.47 -11.67 8.69
CA CYS A 186 8.14 -10.85 9.87
C CYS A 186 6.63 -10.77 10.15
N CYS A 187 5.81 -11.55 9.45
CA CYS A 187 4.37 -11.66 9.72
C CYS A 187 4.07 -12.87 10.59
N HIS A 188 3.14 -12.70 11.51
CA HIS A 188 2.60 -13.78 12.36
C HIS A 188 1.09 -13.88 12.21
N LYS A 189 0.58 -15.11 12.24
CA LYS A 189 -0.86 -15.36 12.15
C LYS A 189 -1.57 -14.84 13.39
N VAL A 190 -2.72 -14.24 13.17
CA VAL A 190 -3.64 -13.80 14.21
C VAL A 190 -4.99 -14.50 14.06
N ASN A 191 -5.92 -14.27 14.98
CA ASN A 191 -7.26 -14.89 14.92
C ASN A 191 -8.16 -14.23 13.86
N LEU A 192 -7.74 -14.31 12.60
CA LEU A 192 -8.49 -13.86 11.42
C LEU A 192 -8.45 -14.93 10.33
N ALA A 193 -9.43 -14.93 9.44
CA ALA A 193 -9.44 -15.84 8.30
C ALA A 193 -8.25 -15.56 7.35
N THR A 194 -7.75 -16.60 6.68
CA THR A 194 -6.59 -16.47 5.77
C THR A 194 -6.81 -15.46 4.65
N ASN A 195 -8.03 -15.41 4.10
CA ASN A 195 -8.39 -14.44 3.05
C ASN A 195 -8.53 -13.00 3.55
N GLN A 196 -8.48 -12.78 4.86
CA GLN A 196 -8.48 -11.46 5.51
C GLN A 196 -7.07 -11.01 5.87
N GLN A 197 -6.22 -11.93 6.35
CA GLN A 197 -4.91 -11.58 6.89
C GLN A 197 -3.72 -11.92 5.99
N GLY A 198 -3.88 -12.75 4.95
CA GLY A 198 -2.77 -13.21 4.12
C GLY A 198 -1.69 -13.91 4.93
N TRP A 199 -0.46 -13.38 4.92
CA TRP A 199 0.64 -13.91 5.75
C TRP A 199 0.43 -13.67 7.25
N GLY A 200 -0.37 -12.69 7.63
CA GLY A 200 -0.67 -12.32 9.01
C GLY A 200 -0.41 -10.85 9.32
N HIS A 201 -0.35 -10.53 10.60
CA HIS A 201 -0.01 -9.20 11.10
C HIS A 201 1.51 -8.99 11.05
N LEU A 202 1.94 -7.88 10.46
CA LEU A 202 3.35 -7.51 10.36
C LEU A 202 3.89 -7.02 11.70
N ASP A 203 4.91 -7.68 12.23
CA ASP A 203 5.76 -7.11 13.28
C ASP A 203 6.71 -6.08 12.66
N ILE A 204 6.31 -4.81 12.75
CA ILE A 204 7.05 -3.68 12.17
C ILE A 204 8.43 -3.52 12.84
N ILE A 205 8.53 -3.81 14.15
CA ILE A 205 9.81 -3.66 14.88
C ILE A 205 10.79 -4.72 14.40
N GLN A 206 10.35 -5.99 14.33
CA GLN A 206 11.17 -7.08 13.79
C GLN A 206 11.54 -6.81 12.33
N PHE A 207 10.59 -6.36 11.51
CA PHE A 207 10.87 -6.05 10.10
C PHE A 207 11.95 -4.98 9.94
N ILE A 208 11.94 -3.93 10.77
CA ILE A 208 12.94 -2.85 10.69
C ILE A 208 14.30 -3.32 11.21
N LYS A 209 14.36 -4.06 12.33
CA LYS A 209 15.62 -4.50 12.95
C LYS A 209 16.30 -5.66 12.24
N GLY A 210 15.53 -6.50 11.55
CA GLY A 210 15.95 -7.75 10.94
C GLY A 210 15.15 -8.93 11.50
N PRO A 211 14.79 -9.92 10.64
CA PRO A 211 14.14 -11.15 11.09
C PRO A 211 15.08 -12.04 11.87
#